data_d247ab9e95070c2bd5b3e542e978f614
#
_entry.id   d247ab9e95070c2bd5b3e542e978f614
#
_cell.length_a   1.000
_cell.length_b   1.000
_cell.length_c   1.000
_cell.angle_alpha   90.00
_cell.angle_beta   90.00
_cell.angle_gamma   90.00
#
_symmetry.space_group_name_H-M   'P 1'
#
loop_
_entity.id
_entity.type
_entity.pdbx_description
1 polymer ?
#
loop_
_entity_poly.entity_id
_entity_poly.type
_entity_poly.pdbx_seq_one_letter_code
_entity_poly.pdbx_strand_id
1 'polypeptide(L)'
;HEQITLQPGIIGQRVNELLAPYGRKFAPDPASVKSAMVGGIVMNNASGMNCGTHANSDKVLVSARIILMDGTLLDTGNPVSRASFEVSHRDFIRRICELRDEIRTNEKLAERIRYKYSIKNVTGLNLLPFVRFDDPFEIIAHLMVGSEGTLAFLSEVTMKTEYDYPYKASAMLYFKTIKEASRAVVAMKKLVDETGEWTVKGAEMLDYKSLSSVNDP
;
A
#
# COMPACT_ATOMS: atom_id res chain seq x y z
N HIS A 1 3.73 -2.97 19.22
CA HIS A 1 3.66 -1.81 18.29
C HIS A 1 3.79 -2.24 16.81
N GLU A 2 3.38 -3.47 16.50
CA GLU A 2 3.39 -4.00 15.12
C GLU A 2 2.24 -3.43 14.27
N GLN A 3 1.26 -2.83 14.89
CA GLN A 3 0.13 -2.16 14.26
C GLN A 3 -0.11 -0.81 14.90
N ILE A 4 -0.71 0.09 14.12
CA ILE A 4 -1.14 1.41 14.56
C ILE A 4 -2.48 1.75 13.93
N THR A 5 -3.38 2.33 14.73
CA THR A 5 -4.66 2.84 14.26
C THR A 5 -4.60 4.36 14.17
N LEU A 6 -5.00 4.91 13.04
CA LEU A 6 -4.78 6.29 12.65
C LEU A 6 -6.06 6.92 12.09
N GLN A 7 -6.30 8.18 12.44
CA GLN A 7 -7.27 9.01 11.74
C GLN A 7 -6.65 9.61 10.46
N PRO A 8 -7.45 9.85 9.41
CA PRO A 8 -6.95 10.23 8.09
C PRO A 8 -6.24 11.59 8.06
N GLY A 9 -6.52 12.49 8.99
CA GLY A 9 -5.95 13.84 9.04
C GLY A 9 -4.55 13.95 9.63
N ILE A 10 -3.99 12.86 10.20
CA ILE A 10 -2.63 12.91 10.73
C ILE A 10 -1.60 12.92 9.59
N ILE A 11 -0.56 13.73 9.73
CA ILE A 11 0.56 13.77 8.78
C ILE A 11 1.45 12.53 8.94
N GLY A 12 1.87 11.90 7.84
CA GLY A 12 2.69 10.68 7.87
C GLY A 12 3.98 10.82 8.67
N GLN A 13 4.66 11.96 8.58
CA GLN A 13 5.84 12.27 9.40
C GLN A 13 5.52 12.22 10.90
N ARG A 14 4.34 12.71 11.32
CA ARG A 14 3.94 12.64 12.72
C ARG A 14 3.77 11.21 13.21
N VAL A 15 3.30 10.31 12.33
CA VAL A 15 3.23 8.88 12.64
C VAL A 15 4.62 8.29 12.87
N ASN A 16 5.60 8.66 12.04
CA ASN A 16 6.99 8.24 12.24
C ASN A 16 7.57 8.72 13.58
N GLU A 17 7.30 9.96 13.96
CA GLU A 17 7.72 10.50 15.27
C GLU A 17 7.12 9.73 16.44
N LEU A 18 5.85 9.33 16.35
CA LEU A 18 5.17 8.53 17.37
C LEU A 18 5.72 7.09 17.46
N LEU A 19 6.17 6.52 16.34
CA LEU A 19 6.66 5.15 16.26
C LEU A 19 8.16 5.04 16.56
N ALA A 20 8.93 6.11 16.38
CA ALA A 20 10.39 6.11 16.56
C ALA A 20 10.86 5.59 17.93
N PRO A 21 10.22 5.93 19.08
CA PRO A 21 10.63 5.39 20.38
C PRO A 21 10.53 3.86 20.48
N TYR A 22 9.77 3.23 19.59
CA TYR A 22 9.57 1.78 19.54
C TYR A 22 10.40 1.08 18.46
N GLY A 23 11.33 1.82 17.81
CA GLY A 23 12.11 1.30 16.69
C GLY A 23 11.25 0.92 15.47
N ARG A 24 10.11 1.59 15.30
CA ARG A 24 9.15 1.32 14.22
C ARG A 24 8.92 2.57 13.39
N LYS A 25 8.43 2.39 12.17
CA LYS A 25 8.06 3.47 11.25
C LYS A 25 6.74 3.17 10.55
N PHE A 26 6.15 4.20 9.99
CA PHE A 26 5.00 4.09 9.08
C PHE A 26 5.46 3.41 7.79
N ALA A 27 4.80 2.31 7.42
CA ALA A 27 5.25 1.48 6.32
C ALA A 27 5.20 2.18 4.95
N PRO A 28 4.11 2.87 4.54
CA PRO A 28 4.13 3.71 3.36
C PRO A 28 5.08 4.91 3.54
N ASP A 29 6.01 5.08 2.61
CA ASP A 29 7.05 6.11 2.69
C ASP A 29 7.09 6.96 1.40
N PRO A 30 6.00 7.70 1.08
CA PRO A 30 5.99 8.58 -0.07
C PRO A 30 6.95 9.78 0.14
N ALA A 31 7.50 10.33 -0.95
CA ALA A 31 8.35 11.52 -0.88
C ALA A 31 7.66 12.69 -0.15
N SER A 32 6.34 12.75 -0.19
CA SER A 32 5.49 13.73 0.47
C SER A 32 5.16 13.42 1.94
N VAL A 33 5.74 12.40 2.57
CA VAL A 33 5.41 11.94 3.92
C VAL A 33 5.45 13.06 4.98
N LYS A 34 6.28 14.08 4.77
CA LYS A 34 6.40 15.24 5.67
C LYS A 34 5.20 16.19 5.64
N SER A 35 4.36 16.13 4.60
CA SER A 35 3.22 17.03 4.39
C SER A 35 1.91 16.29 4.08
N ALA A 36 1.99 15.05 3.59
CA ALA A 36 0.82 14.28 3.23
C ALA A 36 0.12 13.69 4.44
N MET A 37 -1.21 13.78 4.45
CA MET A 37 -2.07 13.14 5.44
C MET A 37 -2.20 11.64 5.16
N VAL A 38 -2.33 10.85 6.22
CA VAL A 38 -2.48 9.38 6.13
C VAL A 38 -3.67 8.99 5.25
N GLY A 39 -4.79 9.69 5.33
CA GLY A 39 -5.94 9.42 4.46
C GLY A 39 -5.59 9.51 2.98
N GLY A 40 -4.89 10.57 2.57
CA GLY A 40 -4.41 10.74 1.20
C GLY A 40 -3.39 9.66 0.81
N ILE A 41 -2.44 9.33 1.70
CA ILE A 41 -1.45 8.28 1.46
C ILE A 41 -2.12 6.92 1.21
N VAL A 42 -3.11 6.55 2.04
CA VAL A 42 -3.83 5.29 1.91
C VAL A 42 -4.72 5.27 0.68
N MET A 43 -5.56 6.29 0.49
CA MET A 43 -6.54 6.32 -0.60
C MET A 43 -5.90 6.44 -1.99
N ASN A 44 -4.68 7.00 -2.08
CA ASN A 44 -3.87 7.01 -3.30
C ASN A 44 -3.02 5.74 -3.48
N ASN A 45 -2.92 4.86 -2.46
CA ASN A 45 -1.94 3.78 -2.38
C ASN A 45 -0.51 4.31 -2.57
N ALA A 46 -0.23 5.47 -2.02
CA ALA A 46 1.05 6.15 -2.18
C ALA A 46 2.19 5.30 -1.60
N SER A 47 3.28 5.28 -2.31
CA SER A 47 4.46 4.53 -1.91
C SER A 47 5.73 5.26 -2.35
N GLY A 48 6.77 5.14 -1.54
CA GLY A 48 8.07 5.71 -1.83
C GLY A 48 9.08 4.68 -2.29
N MET A 49 10.33 5.10 -2.37
CA MET A 49 11.46 4.27 -2.76
C MET A 49 11.68 3.10 -1.76
N ASN A 50 11.58 3.40 -0.46
CA ASN A 50 11.91 2.44 0.60
C ASN A 50 10.82 1.40 0.88
N CYS A 51 9.58 1.64 0.45
CA CYS A 51 8.49 0.68 0.67
C CYS A 51 8.39 -0.42 -0.39
N GLY A 52 9.15 -0.31 -1.48
CA GLY A 52 9.16 -1.31 -2.56
C GLY A 52 7.76 -1.70 -3.02
N THR A 53 7.51 -3.00 -3.10
CA THR A 53 6.19 -3.59 -3.38
C THR A 53 5.56 -4.30 -2.16
N HIS A 54 6.19 -4.23 -0.98
CA HIS A 54 5.81 -4.97 0.22
C HIS A 54 5.19 -4.09 1.31
N ALA A 55 5.49 -2.79 1.33
CA ALA A 55 5.11 -1.87 2.39
C ALA A 55 4.18 -0.74 1.94
N ASN A 56 3.68 -0.77 0.72
CA ASN A 56 2.62 0.15 0.29
C ASN A 56 1.28 -0.17 1.00
N SER A 57 0.36 0.78 0.99
CA SER A 57 -0.85 0.74 1.82
C SER A 57 -1.67 -0.53 1.66
N ASP A 58 -1.81 -1.09 0.43
CA ASP A 58 -2.58 -2.33 0.19
C ASP A 58 -1.94 -3.59 0.77
N LYS A 59 -0.66 -3.56 1.13
CA LYS A 59 0.06 -4.69 1.74
C LYS A 59 0.07 -4.66 3.26
N VAL A 60 -0.06 -3.47 3.82
CA VAL A 60 0.05 -3.26 5.27
C VAL A 60 -1.28 -2.89 5.93
N LEU A 61 -2.35 -2.72 5.16
CA LEU A 61 -3.70 -2.51 5.68
C LEU A 61 -4.14 -3.73 6.51
N VAL A 62 -4.69 -3.47 7.68
CA VAL A 62 -5.30 -4.46 8.58
C VAL A 62 -6.82 -4.31 8.59
N SER A 63 -7.30 -3.08 8.77
CA SER A 63 -8.74 -2.76 8.75
C SER A 63 -8.97 -1.29 8.45
N ALA A 64 -10.20 -0.98 8.06
CA ALA A 64 -10.64 0.37 7.80
C ALA A 64 -12.00 0.62 8.43
N ARG A 65 -12.18 1.82 9.00
CA ARG A 65 -13.49 2.35 9.38
C ARG A 65 -13.89 3.38 8.33
N ILE A 66 -14.99 3.12 7.64
CA ILE A 66 -15.45 3.92 6.51
C ILE A 66 -16.88 4.39 6.71
N ILE A 67 -17.23 5.49 6.05
CA ILE A 67 -18.60 5.99 5.95
C ILE A 67 -18.99 5.92 4.48
N LEU A 68 -20.03 5.15 4.19
CA LEU A 68 -20.57 4.99 2.84
C LEU A 68 -21.42 6.22 2.41
N MET A 69 -21.79 6.28 1.14
CA MET A 69 -22.55 7.39 0.57
C MET A 69 -23.94 7.60 1.21
N ASP A 70 -24.52 6.55 1.78
CA ASP A 70 -25.79 6.59 2.52
C ASP A 70 -25.64 7.00 3.99
N GLY A 71 -24.42 7.31 4.43
CA GLY A 71 -24.09 7.66 5.80
C GLY A 71 -23.83 6.47 6.73
N THR A 72 -23.89 5.24 6.23
CA THR A 72 -23.62 4.04 7.04
C THR A 72 -22.15 3.95 7.41
N LEU A 73 -21.89 3.77 8.70
CA LEU A 73 -20.56 3.51 9.22
C LEU A 73 -20.29 2.00 9.20
N LEU A 74 -19.19 1.61 8.58
CA LEU A 74 -18.66 0.24 8.62
C LEU A 74 -17.23 0.24 9.17
N ASP A 75 -17.01 -0.55 10.21
CA ASP A 75 -15.67 -0.88 10.73
C ASP A 75 -15.35 -2.33 10.36
N THR A 76 -14.47 -2.51 9.39
CA THR A 76 -14.12 -3.85 8.86
C THR A 76 -13.31 -4.68 9.84
N GLY A 77 -12.71 -4.06 10.86
CA GLY A 77 -11.98 -4.74 11.94
C GLY A 77 -12.86 -5.14 13.12
N ASN A 78 -14.10 -4.65 13.19
CA ASN A 78 -14.99 -4.88 14.32
C ASN A 78 -16.07 -5.94 13.97
N PRO A 79 -16.07 -7.12 14.64
CA PRO A 79 -17.03 -8.18 14.33
C PRO A 79 -18.50 -7.77 14.50
N VAL A 80 -18.82 -6.90 15.46
CA VAL A 80 -20.19 -6.42 15.69
C VAL A 80 -20.63 -5.50 14.56
N SER A 81 -19.76 -4.59 14.12
CA SER A 81 -20.01 -3.72 12.98
C SER A 81 -20.24 -4.53 11.69
N ARG A 82 -19.39 -5.54 11.45
CA ARG A 82 -19.53 -6.45 10.30
C ARG A 82 -20.87 -7.19 10.30
N ALA A 83 -21.24 -7.81 11.43
CA ALA A 83 -22.50 -8.53 11.56
C ALA A 83 -23.73 -7.61 11.36
N SER A 84 -23.70 -6.42 11.91
CA SER A 84 -24.76 -5.41 11.71
C SER A 84 -24.86 -4.99 10.26
N PHE A 85 -23.72 -4.75 9.62
CA PHE A 85 -23.66 -4.35 8.20
C PHE A 85 -24.16 -5.48 7.27
N GLU A 86 -23.79 -6.72 7.55
CA GLU A 86 -24.26 -7.88 6.76
C GLU A 86 -25.78 -8.05 6.78
N VAL A 87 -26.43 -7.69 7.89
CA VAL A 87 -27.89 -7.69 8.00
C VAL A 87 -28.51 -6.52 7.25
N SER A 88 -27.99 -5.31 7.46
CA SER A 88 -28.56 -4.08 6.88
C SER A 88 -28.25 -3.88 5.40
N HIS A 89 -27.10 -4.41 4.93
CA HIS A 89 -26.58 -4.24 3.56
C HIS A 89 -26.35 -5.58 2.85
N ARG A 90 -27.26 -6.53 3.08
CA ARG A 90 -27.17 -7.89 2.53
C ARG A 90 -26.94 -7.91 1.01
N ASP A 91 -27.65 -7.08 0.28
CA ASP A 91 -27.52 -7.02 -1.17
C ASP A 91 -26.17 -6.44 -1.61
N PHE A 92 -25.61 -5.50 -0.85
CA PHE A 92 -24.28 -4.97 -1.11
C PHE A 92 -23.21 -6.06 -0.91
N ILE A 93 -23.25 -6.78 0.20
CA ILE A 93 -22.32 -7.90 0.48
C ILE A 93 -22.47 -8.99 -0.60
N ARG A 94 -23.72 -9.36 -0.95
CA ARG A 94 -23.97 -10.33 -2.02
C ARG A 94 -23.33 -9.88 -3.33
N ARG A 95 -23.48 -8.60 -3.72
CA ARG A 95 -22.90 -8.07 -4.95
C ARG A 95 -21.35 -8.06 -4.94
N ILE A 96 -20.73 -7.78 -3.82
CA ILE A 96 -19.27 -7.89 -3.67
C ILE A 96 -18.82 -9.34 -3.88
N CYS A 97 -19.52 -10.32 -3.30
CA CYS A 97 -19.24 -11.74 -3.51
C CYS A 97 -19.43 -12.18 -4.96
N GLU A 98 -20.53 -11.75 -5.61
CA GLU A 98 -20.80 -12.02 -7.03
C GLU A 98 -19.69 -11.49 -7.93
N LEU A 99 -19.24 -10.25 -7.72
CA LEU A 99 -18.11 -9.64 -8.46
C LEU A 99 -16.82 -10.42 -8.26
N ARG A 100 -16.53 -10.83 -7.01
CA ARG A 100 -15.38 -11.67 -6.70
C ARG A 100 -15.42 -12.96 -7.52
N ASP A 101 -16.56 -13.66 -7.50
CA ASP A 101 -16.72 -14.95 -8.14
C ASP A 101 -16.72 -14.82 -9.67
N GLU A 102 -17.31 -13.76 -10.22
CA GLU A 102 -17.25 -13.41 -11.64
C GLU A 102 -15.80 -13.21 -12.11
N ILE A 103 -15.02 -12.40 -11.37
CA ILE A 103 -13.62 -12.14 -11.69
C ILE A 103 -12.78 -13.42 -11.61
N ARG A 104 -12.99 -14.24 -10.59
CA ARG A 104 -12.23 -15.48 -10.37
C ARG A 104 -12.58 -16.57 -11.39
N THR A 105 -13.83 -16.66 -11.80
CA THR A 105 -14.29 -17.61 -12.83
C THR A 105 -13.71 -17.25 -14.20
N ASN A 106 -13.46 -15.98 -14.46
CA ASN A 106 -12.74 -15.53 -15.64
C ASN A 106 -11.22 -15.64 -15.40
N GLU A 107 -10.67 -16.83 -15.59
CA GLU A 107 -9.26 -17.14 -15.32
C GLU A 107 -8.30 -16.15 -16.02
N LYS A 108 -8.57 -15.84 -17.30
CA LYS A 108 -7.76 -14.88 -18.06
C LYS A 108 -7.73 -13.47 -17.43
N LEU A 109 -8.87 -13.01 -16.89
CA LEU A 109 -8.96 -11.74 -16.19
C LEU A 109 -8.22 -11.82 -14.85
N ALA A 110 -8.43 -12.88 -14.08
CA ALA A 110 -7.78 -13.08 -12.79
C ALA A 110 -6.24 -13.15 -12.91
N GLU A 111 -5.72 -13.86 -13.93
CA GLU A 111 -4.28 -13.91 -14.22
C GLU A 111 -3.74 -12.52 -14.60
N ARG A 112 -4.46 -11.77 -15.44
CA ARG A 112 -4.07 -10.42 -15.81
C ARG A 112 -4.00 -9.49 -14.60
N ILE A 113 -4.95 -9.60 -13.67
CA ILE A 113 -4.95 -8.83 -12.42
C ILE A 113 -3.72 -9.22 -11.58
N ARG A 114 -3.48 -10.51 -11.34
CA ARG A 114 -2.29 -10.98 -10.59
C ARG A 114 -1.00 -10.47 -11.21
N TYR A 115 -0.85 -10.57 -12.52
CA TYR A 115 0.33 -10.09 -13.24
C TYR A 115 0.51 -8.58 -13.07
N LYS A 116 -0.56 -7.78 -13.26
CA LYS A 116 -0.49 -6.33 -13.16
C LYS A 116 -0.08 -5.87 -11.75
N TYR A 117 -0.52 -6.56 -10.72
CA TYR A 117 -0.21 -6.23 -9.32
C TYR A 117 1.00 -7.01 -8.75
N SER A 118 1.70 -7.79 -9.56
CA SER A 118 3.00 -8.38 -9.20
C SER A 118 4.14 -7.35 -9.20
N ILE A 119 3.93 -6.23 -9.86
CA ILE A 119 4.81 -5.06 -9.87
C ILE A 119 4.12 -3.90 -9.16
N LYS A 120 4.86 -2.83 -8.87
CA LYS A 120 4.29 -1.61 -8.29
C LYS A 120 3.23 -1.04 -9.23
N ASN A 121 2.00 -0.98 -8.77
CA ASN A 121 0.86 -0.46 -9.52
C ASN A 121 -0.05 0.34 -8.57
N VAL A 122 -0.16 1.64 -8.83
CA VAL A 122 -0.93 2.60 -8.03
C VAL A 122 -1.97 3.33 -8.89
N THR A 123 -2.25 2.83 -10.09
CA THR A 123 -3.12 3.50 -11.07
C THR A 123 -4.51 2.89 -11.07
N GLY A 124 -5.52 3.72 -10.85
CA GLY A 124 -6.94 3.36 -10.88
C GLY A 124 -7.39 2.52 -9.68
N LEU A 125 -8.64 2.09 -9.72
CA LEU A 125 -9.21 1.25 -8.67
C LEU A 125 -8.48 -0.08 -8.58
N ASN A 126 -8.19 -0.51 -7.35
CA ASN A 126 -7.48 -1.74 -7.08
C ASN A 126 -8.42 -2.95 -7.21
N LEU A 127 -8.25 -3.75 -8.25
CA LEU A 127 -9.02 -4.99 -8.44
C LEU A 127 -8.40 -6.22 -7.78
N LEU A 128 -7.17 -6.11 -7.26
CA LEU A 128 -6.47 -7.22 -6.62
C LEU A 128 -7.23 -7.83 -5.43
N PRO A 129 -7.97 -7.07 -4.59
CA PRO A 129 -8.73 -7.61 -3.47
C PRO A 129 -9.71 -8.72 -3.88
N PHE A 130 -10.37 -8.62 -5.03
CA PHE A 130 -11.30 -9.64 -5.52
C PHE A 130 -10.62 -10.98 -5.85
N VAL A 131 -9.35 -10.96 -6.20
CA VAL A 131 -8.57 -12.16 -6.48
C VAL A 131 -7.88 -12.71 -5.24
N ARG A 132 -7.56 -11.81 -4.28
CA ARG A 132 -6.73 -12.10 -3.11
C ARG A 132 -7.53 -12.61 -1.91
N PHE A 133 -8.72 -12.05 -1.66
CA PHE A 133 -9.48 -12.27 -0.45
C PHE A 133 -10.80 -12.99 -0.70
N ASP A 134 -11.15 -13.92 0.20
CA ASP A 134 -12.45 -14.58 0.19
C ASP A 134 -13.50 -13.79 0.97
N ASP A 135 -13.08 -13.15 2.06
CA ASP A 135 -13.92 -12.34 2.93
C ASP A 135 -14.33 -11.02 2.26
N PRO A 136 -15.63 -10.74 2.11
CA PRO A 136 -16.10 -9.50 1.51
C PRO A 136 -15.67 -8.25 2.28
N PHE A 137 -15.48 -8.31 3.58
CA PHE A 137 -15.03 -7.17 4.37
C PHE A 137 -13.55 -6.84 4.14
N GLU A 138 -12.72 -7.86 3.92
CA GLU A 138 -11.34 -7.66 3.48
C GLU A 138 -11.29 -7.03 2.08
N ILE A 139 -12.18 -7.48 1.18
CA ILE A 139 -12.31 -6.89 -0.16
C ILE A 139 -12.69 -5.41 -0.03
N ILE A 140 -13.74 -5.09 0.74
CA ILE A 140 -14.21 -3.70 0.94
C ILE A 140 -13.10 -2.82 1.52
N ALA A 141 -12.41 -3.28 2.57
CA ALA A 141 -11.33 -2.52 3.18
C ALA A 141 -10.21 -2.18 2.17
N HIS A 142 -9.78 -3.19 1.39
CA HIS A 142 -8.69 -3.03 0.44
C HIS A 142 -9.10 -2.29 -0.85
N LEU A 143 -10.40 -2.23 -1.19
CA LEU A 143 -10.90 -1.36 -2.27
C LEU A 143 -10.75 0.13 -1.93
N MET A 144 -10.67 0.50 -0.65
CA MET A 144 -10.41 1.88 -0.26
C MET A 144 -9.01 2.32 -0.68
N VAL A 145 -8.06 1.40 -0.70
CA VAL A 145 -6.67 1.69 -1.10
C VAL A 145 -6.58 1.87 -2.61
N GLY A 146 -6.25 3.07 -3.04
CA GLY A 146 -6.22 3.45 -4.47
C GLY A 146 -7.57 3.96 -5.01
N SER A 147 -8.58 4.15 -4.14
CA SER A 147 -9.90 4.65 -4.54
C SER A 147 -9.94 6.17 -4.75
N GLU A 148 -8.91 6.91 -4.33
CA GLU A 148 -8.87 8.38 -4.36
C GLU A 148 -10.06 9.05 -3.64
N GLY A 149 -10.65 8.38 -2.65
CA GLY A 149 -11.82 8.85 -1.93
C GLY A 149 -13.14 8.76 -2.70
N THR A 150 -13.18 8.05 -3.83
CA THR A 150 -14.37 7.97 -4.70
C THR A 150 -15.41 6.93 -4.24
N LEU A 151 -15.02 5.98 -3.37
CA LEU A 151 -15.89 4.88 -2.96
C LEU A 151 -16.55 5.12 -1.59
N ALA A 152 -15.82 5.70 -0.65
CA ALA A 152 -16.31 6.00 0.69
C ALA A 152 -15.39 7.02 1.38
N PHE A 153 -15.82 7.59 2.51
CA PHE A 153 -14.99 8.39 3.38
C PHE A 153 -14.24 7.49 4.37
N LEU A 154 -12.92 7.58 4.40
CA LEU A 154 -12.08 6.88 5.37
C LEU A 154 -12.04 7.68 6.68
N SER A 155 -12.61 7.13 7.76
CA SER A 155 -12.62 7.80 9.06
C SER A 155 -11.51 7.32 10.00
N GLU A 156 -11.06 6.07 9.82
CA GLU A 156 -9.96 5.48 10.59
C GLU A 156 -9.35 4.32 9.81
N VAL A 157 -8.07 4.07 9.99
CA VAL A 157 -7.36 2.97 9.37
C VAL A 157 -6.39 2.32 10.35
N THR A 158 -6.37 1.00 10.40
CA THR A 158 -5.37 0.22 11.14
C THR A 158 -4.39 -0.38 10.13
N MET A 159 -3.11 -0.14 10.35
CA MET A 159 -2.03 -0.55 9.46
C MET A 159 -0.92 -1.25 10.23
N LYS A 160 -0.24 -2.20 9.58
CA LYS A 160 1.02 -2.74 10.08
C LYS A 160 2.10 -1.68 10.01
N THR A 161 2.99 -1.67 11.00
CA THR A 161 4.18 -0.83 11.02
C THR A 161 5.38 -1.63 10.52
N GLU A 162 6.42 -0.94 10.09
CA GLU A 162 7.71 -1.56 9.75
C GLU A 162 8.75 -1.33 10.83
N TYR A 163 9.74 -2.21 10.87
CA TYR A 163 10.94 -1.99 11.68
C TYR A 163 11.78 -0.86 11.09
N ASP A 164 12.19 0.08 11.92
CA ASP A 164 13.07 1.17 11.51
C ASP A 164 14.52 0.84 11.89
N TYR A 165 15.28 0.35 10.92
CA TYR A 165 16.67 -0.06 11.15
C TYR A 165 17.51 1.12 11.62
N PRO A 166 18.26 0.96 12.72
CA PRO A 166 19.08 2.05 13.29
C PRO A 166 20.25 2.44 12.38
N TYR A 167 20.75 1.50 11.59
CA TYR A 167 21.86 1.73 10.67
C TYR A 167 21.36 1.63 9.23
N LYS A 168 21.54 2.70 8.48
CA LYS A 168 21.13 2.83 7.07
C LYS A 168 22.32 3.36 6.28
N ALA A 169 22.54 2.81 5.10
CA ALA A 169 23.54 3.28 4.15
C ALA A 169 22.87 3.54 2.81
N SER A 170 23.35 4.55 2.09
CA SER A 170 22.96 4.83 0.71
C SER A 170 24.21 4.85 -0.15
N ALA A 171 24.10 4.31 -1.37
CA ALA A 171 25.17 4.32 -2.35
C ALA A 171 24.65 4.87 -3.67
N MET A 172 25.40 5.75 -4.31
CA MET A 172 25.12 6.18 -5.69
C MET A 172 26.02 5.39 -6.63
N LEU A 173 25.42 4.67 -7.55
CA LEU A 173 26.09 3.82 -8.51
C LEU A 173 25.97 4.39 -9.91
N TYR A 174 27.07 4.51 -10.64
CA TYR A 174 27.08 5.04 -11.99
C TYR A 174 27.31 3.93 -13.01
N PHE A 175 26.49 3.90 -14.02
CA PHE A 175 26.55 2.93 -15.12
C PHE A 175 26.60 3.65 -16.47
N LYS A 176 27.27 3.05 -17.45
CA LYS A 176 27.34 3.60 -18.80
C LYS A 176 26.04 3.42 -19.56
N THR A 177 25.25 2.41 -19.21
CA THR A 177 24.01 2.07 -19.92
C THR A 177 22.89 1.69 -18.93
N ILE A 178 21.63 1.95 -19.32
CA ILE A 178 20.43 1.51 -18.59
C ILE A 178 20.44 -0.03 -18.40
N LYS A 179 20.95 -0.77 -19.39
CA LYS A 179 21.03 -2.23 -19.32
C LYS A 179 21.93 -2.71 -18.18
N GLU A 180 23.07 -2.06 -17.98
CA GLU A 180 23.99 -2.37 -16.85
C GLU A 180 23.34 -2.02 -15.52
N ALA A 181 22.73 -0.83 -15.41
CA ALA A 181 22.00 -0.41 -14.22
C ALA A 181 20.87 -1.41 -13.86
N SER A 182 20.08 -1.83 -14.85
CA SER A 182 19.00 -2.80 -14.65
C SER A 182 19.52 -4.16 -14.19
N ARG A 183 20.65 -4.64 -14.73
CA ARG A 183 21.28 -5.89 -14.30
C ARG A 183 21.76 -5.82 -12.85
N ALA A 184 22.34 -4.69 -12.45
CA ALA A 184 22.76 -4.45 -11.07
C ALA A 184 21.57 -4.47 -10.10
N VAL A 185 20.46 -3.80 -10.45
CA VAL A 185 19.23 -3.83 -9.63
C VAL A 185 18.66 -5.24 -9.49
N VAL A 186 18.63 -6.02 -10.58
CA VAL A 186 18.19 -7.43 -10.54
C VAL A 186 19.07 -8.28 -9.64
N ALA A 187 20.39 -8.05 -9.64
CA ALA A 187 21.33 -8.74 -8.75
C ALA A 187 21.12 -8.33 -7.29
N MET A 188 21.01 -7.02 -7.01
CA MET A 188 20.79 -6.50 -5.67
C MET A 188 19.47 -6.99 -5.04
N LYS A 189 18.40 -7.16 -5.83
CA LYS A 189 17.13 -7.72 -5.35
C LYS A 189 17.23 -9.16 -4.84
N LYS A 190 18.30 -9.87 -5.15
CA LYS A 190 18.54 -11.23 -4.66
C LYS A 190 19.34 -11.28 -3.37
N LEU A 191 19.85 -10.14 -2.91
CA LEU A 191 20.60 -10.05 -1.67
C LEU A 191 19.64 -10.10 -0.48
N VAL A 192 19.75 -11.18 0.27
CA VAL A 192 19.03 -11.38 1.53
C VAL A 192 20.04 -11.50 2.65
N ASP A 193 19.64 -11.12 3.87
CA ASP A 193 20.43 -11.31 5.08
C ASP A 193 20.28 -12.75 5.63
N GLU A 194 20.85 -13.00 6.79
CA GLU A 194 20.82 -14.30 7.47
C GLU A 194 19.39 -14.74 7.86
N THR A 195 18.44 -13.80 7.93
CA THR A 195 17.02 -14.07 8.24
C THR A 195 16.18 -14.30 6.99
N GLY A 196 16.74 -14.11 5.79
CA GLY A 196 16.04 -14.16 4.52
C GLY A 196 15.37 -12.84 4.16
N GLU A 197 15.59 -11.75 4.90
CA GLU A 197 15.10 -10.43 4.56
C GLU A 197 15.97 -9.73 3.51
N TRP A 198 15.34 -8.92 2.69
CA TRP A 198 16.06 -8.14 1.67
C TRP A 198 16.96 -7.08 2.30
N THR A 199 18.24 -7.15 1.97
CA THR A 199 19.26 -6.21 2.43
C THR A 199 19.10 -4.84 1.77
N VAL A 200 18.75 -4.81 0.46
CA VAL A 200 18.53 -3.58 -0.28
C VAL A 200 17.06 -3.20 -0.21
N LYS A 201 16.71 -2.24 0.62
CA LYS A 201 15.33 -1.81 0.87
C LYS A 201 14.76 -0.95 -0.26
N GLY A 202 15.58 -0.22 -1.02
CA GLY A 202 15.15 0.59 -2.14
C GLY A 202 16.24 0.77 -3.19
N ALA A 203 15.84 0.92 -4.44
CA ALA A 203 16.71 1.31 -5.54
C ALA A 203 15.93 2.21 -6.49
N GLU A 204 16.49 3.37 -6.80
CA GLU A 204 15.91 4.34 -7.71
C GLU A 204 16.88 4.63 -8.84
N MET A 205 16.37 4.77 -10.06
CA MET A 205 17.18 5.02 -11.24
C MET A 205 16.99 6.47 -11.70
N LEU A 206 18.09 7.16 -11.84
CA LEU A 206 18.15 8.49 -12.47
C LEU A 206 18.78 8.32 -13.86
N ASP A 207 18.06 8.69 -14.89
CA ASP A 207 18.59 8.67 -16.26
C ASP A 207 19.45 9.93 -16.55
N TYR A 208 20.11 9.91 -17.70
CA TYR A 208 20.96 11.02 -18.13
C TYR A 208 20.21 12.36 -18.20
N LYS A 209 18.95 12.35 -18.67
CA LYS A 209 18.17 13.58 -18.79
C LYS A 209 17.82 14.17 -17.41
N SER A 210 17.47 13.31 -16.46
CA SER A 210 17.21 13.72 -15.07
C SER A 210 18.48 14.29 -14.42
N LEU A 211 19.64 13.67 -14.65
CA LEU A 211 20.91 14.16 -14.12
C LEU A 211 21.35 15.47 -14.78
N SER A 212 21.21 15.61 -16.09
CA SER A 212 21.62 16.79 -16.82
C SER A 212 20.74 18.01 -16.49
N SER A 213 19.44 17.80 -16.22
CA SER A 213 18.52 18.89 -15.87
C SER A 213 18.84 19.59 -14.54
N VAL A 214 19.61 18.94 -13.66
CA VAL A 214 20.04 19.52 -12.37
C VAL A 214 21.35 20.30 -12.50
N ASN A 215 22.13 20.03 -13.56
CA ASN A 215 23.45 20.65 -13.80
C ASN A 215 23.42 21.75 -14.84
N ASP A 216 22.25 22.10 -15.37
CA ASP A 216 22.12 23.30 -16.26
C ASP A 216 22.00 24.54 -15.36
N PRO A 217 22.94 25.51 -15.48
CA PRO A 217 22.95 26.72 -14.64
C PRO A 217 21.82 27.69 -14.99
#